data_6c647396f5f6935f8236d8142510a4e6
#
_entry.id   6c647396f5f6935f8236d8142510a4e6
#
_cell.length_a   1.000
_cell.length_b   1.000
_cell.length_c   1.000
_cell.angle_alpha   90.00
_cell.angle_beta   90.00
_cell.angle_gamma   90.00
#
_symmetry.space_group_name_H-M   'P 1'
#
loop_
_entity.id
_entity.type
_entity.pdbx_description
1 polymer ?
#
loop_
_entity_poly.entity_id
_entity_poly.type
_entity_poly.pdbx_seq_one_letter_code
_entity_poly.pdbx_strand_id
1 'polypeptide(L)'
;MMTKTATTPKNVYELAQERLRIIFNEFDNVYLSFSGGKDSGVLLSLCIDYIRKNNLKIKLGVFHMDYEIQYKMTIDYIARMLEENKDILEVYRVCVPFRVATCTSMYQSFWRPWEDSKKELWVRPMPENAMTKEDFPFYNIQMWDYEFQMRFASWLHTKKDAVRTCCLIGIRTQESFNRWRCVYLNRKYQMYHRYRWTSKVGNDIFNAYPIYDWKTTD
;
A
#
# COMPACT_ATOMS: atom_id res chain seq x y z
N MET A 1 -28.55 -30.09 26.07
CA MET A 1 -27.09 -29.99 26.03
C MET A 1 -26.69 -29.59 24.61
N MET A 2 -26.40 -28.32 24.38
CA MET A 2 -25.87 -27.88 23.08
C MET A 2 -24.39 -28.16 23.03
N THR A 3 -23.99 -29.10 22.20
CA THR A 3 -22.60 -29.40 21.87
C THR A 3 -21.97 -28.17 21.22
N LYS A 4 -21.08 -27.45 21.92
CA LYS A 4 -20.19 -26.48 21.32
C LYS A 4 -19.31 -27.22 20.32
N THR A 5 -19.60 -27.10 19.04
CA THR A 5 -18.68 -27.50 17.96
C THR A 5 -17.39 -26.70 18.15
N ALA A 6 -16.33 -27.39 18.54
CA ALA A 6 -14.99 -26.82 18.61
C ALA A 6 -14.59 -26.41 17.18
N THR A 7 -14.64 -25.14 16.85
CA THR A 7 -14.11 -24.61 15.60
C THR A 7 -12.61 -24.77 15.61
N THR A 8 -12.06 -25.53 14.67
CA THR A 8 -10.62 -25.62 14.44
C THR A 8 -10.04 -24.21 14.34
N PRO A 9 -8.93 -23.89 15.04
CA PRO A 9 -8.32 -22.56 14.94
C PRO A 9 -7.91 -22.28 13.48
N LYS A 10 -8.35 -21.16 12.93
CA LYS A 10 -8.02 -20.73 11.58
C LYS A 10 -6.51 -20.49 11.46
N ASN A 11 -5.93 -20.91 10.36
CA ASN A 11 -4.55 -20.56 10.03
C ASN A 11 -4.42 -19.10 9.54
N VAL A 12 -3.19 -18.60 9.41
CA VAL A 12 -2.92 -17.20 9.04
C VAL A 12 -3.45 -16.83 7.64
N TYR A 13 -3.43 -17.79 6.70
CA TYR A 13 -3.99 -17.60 5.36
C TYR A 13 -5.52 -17.41 5.40
N GLU A 14 -6.22 -18.28 6.13
CA GLU A 14 -7.69 -18.19 6.30
C GLU A 14 -8.09 -16.87 6.97
N LEU A 15 -7.31 -16.42 7.97
CA LEU A 15 -7.53 -15.14 8.63
C LEU A 15 -7.29 -13.96 7.67
N ALA A 16 -6.27 -14.03 6.81
CA ALA A 16 -6.03 -13.02 5.79
C ALA A 16 -7.17 -12.97 4.76
N GLN A 17 -7.66 -14.12 4.30
CA GLN A 17 -8.80 -14.21 3.39
C GLN A 17 -10.09 -13.62 4.01
N GLU A 18 -10.32 -13.86 5.29
CA GLU A 18 -11.46 -13.27 6.00
C GLU A 18 -11.36 -11.75 6.09
N ARG A 19 -10.17 -11.20 6.35
CA ARG A 19 -9.90 -9.76 6.36
C ARG A 19 -10.12 -9.15 4.97
N LEU A 20 -9.64 -9.80 3.92
CA LEU A 20 -9.89 -9.36 2.54
C LEU A 20 -11.38 -9.37 2.20
N ARG A 21 -12.12 -10.39 2.64
CA ARG A 21 -13.58 -10.45 2.48
C ARG A 21 -14.25 -9.23 3.12
N ILE A 22 -13.87 -8.87 4.33
CA ILE A 22 -14.41 -7.69 5.03
C ILE A 22 -14.06 -6.42 4.25
N ILE A 23 -12.80 -6.27 3.83
CA ILE A 23 -12.33 -5.08 3.12
C ILE A 23 -13.08 -4.89 1.80
N PHE A 24 -13.14 -5.90 0.95
CA PHE A 24 -13.80 -5.80 -0.36
C PHE A 24 -15.32 -5.69 -0.29
N ASN A 25 -15.94 -6.03 0.85
CA ASN A 25 -17.38 -5.84 1.07
C ASN A 25 -17.73 -4.47 1.68
N GLU A 26 -16.84 -3.91 2.49
CA GLU A 26 -17.14 -2.73 3.30
C GLU A 26 -16.58 -1.42 2.72
N PHE A 27 -15.59 -1.51 1.81
CA PHE A 27 -14.94 -0.38 1.19
C PHE A 27 -15.16 -0.38 -0.33
N ASP A 28 -15.65 0.73 -0.85
CA ASP A 28 -15.92 0.92 -2.27
C ASP A 28 -14.68 1.35 -3.08
N ASN A 29 -13.67 1.91 -2.40
CA ASN A 29 -12.37 2.22 -2.99
C ASN A 29 -11.26 1.52 -2.21
N VAL A 30 -10.65 0.51 -2.81
CA VAL A 30 -9.55 -0.26 -2.21
C VAL A 30 -8.30 -0.12 -3.07
N TYR A 31 -7.19 0.28 -2.44
CA TYR A 31 -5.89 0.29 -3.09
C TYR A 31 -4.81 -0.30 -2.20
N LEU A 32 -3.73 -0.77 -2.81
CA LEU A 32 -2.61 -1.39 -2.14
C LEU A 32 -1.35 -0.55 -2.31
N SER A 33 -0.64 -0.27 -1.21
CA SER A 33 0.69 0.33 -1.24
C SER A 33 1.73 -0.73 -1.58
N PHE A 34 2.26 -0.67 -2.82
CA PHE A 34 3.16 -1.67 -3.37
C PHE A 34 4.59 -1.15 -3.46
N SER A 35 5.45 -1.61 -2.58
CA SER A 35 6.87 -1.24 -2.56
C SER A 35 7.74 -2.11 -3.48
N GLY A 36 7.22 -3.22 -4.02
CA GLY A 36 8.00 -4.25 -4.70
C GLY A 36 8.77 -5.19 -3.75
N GLY A 37 8.66 -4.97 -2.45
CA GLY A 37 9.23 -5.85 -1.44
C GLY A 37 8.37 -7.10 -1.21
N LYS A 38 8.96 -8.12 -0.55
CA LYS A 38 8.37 -9.43 -0.30
C LYS A 38 6.95 -9.36 0.27
N ASP A 39 6.75 -8.64 1.35
CA ASP A 39 5.47 -8.65 2.07
C ASP A 39 4.37 -7.91 1.31
N SER A 40 4.70 -6.79 0.64
CA SER A 40 3.75 -6.11 -0.24
C SER A 40 3.41 -6.96 -1.48
N GLY A 41 4.37 -7.75 -1.98
CA GLY A 41 4.16 -8.70 -3.07
C GLY A 41 3.23 -9.85 -2.68
N VAL A 42 3.44 -10.44 -1.51
CA VAL A 42 2.54 -11.47 -0.96
C VAL A 42 1.12 -10.91 -0.81
N LEU A 43 0.98 -9.72 -0.23
CA LEU A 43 -0.33 -9.10 -0.06
C LEU A 43 -1.01 -8.81 -1.40
N LEU A 44 -0.26 -8.32 -2.40
CA LEU A 44 -0.79 -8.11 -3.76
C LEU A 44 -1.28 -9.42 -4.37
N SER A 45 -0.50 -10.50 -4.27
CA SER A 45 -0.89 -11.82 -4.76
C SER A 45 -2.15 -12.35 -4.08
N LEU A 46 -2.26 -12.18 -2.75
CA LEU A 46 -3.46 -12.57 -2.01
C LEU A 46 -4.71 -11.80 -2.47
N CYS A 47 -4.57 -10.50 -2.74
CA CYS A 47 -5.67 -9.67 -3.25
C CYS A 47 -6.09 -10.10 -4.67
N ILE A 48 -5.12 -10.34 -5.57
CA ILE A 48 -5.35 -10.83 -6.93
C ILE A 48 -6.10 -12.16 -6.90
N ASP A 49 -5.60 -13.10 -6.11
CA ASP A 49 -6.24 -14.41 -5.94
C ASP A 49 -7.66 -14.30 -5.39
N TYR A 50 -7.86 -13.42 -4.40
CA TYR A 50 -9.18 -13.19 -3.82
C TYR A 50 -10.16 -12.63 -4.86
N ILE A 51 -9.76 -11.61 -5.62
CA ILE A 51 -10.58 -10.99 -6.67
C ILE A 51 -10.96 -12.02 -7.73
N ARG A 52 -9.99 -12.81 -8.22
CA ARG A 52 -10.20 -13.83 -9.25
C ARG A 52 -11.09 -14.97 -8.77
N LYS A 53 -10.81 -15.54 -7.59
CA LYS A 53 -11.59 -16.64 -7.00
C LYS A 53 -13.05 -16.28 -6.74
N ASN A 54 -13.30 -15.03 -6.37
CA ASN A 54 -14.65 -14.56 -6.08
C ASN A 54 -15.32 -13.84 -7.28
N ASN A 55 -14.67 -13.80 -8.44
CA ASN A 55 -15.16 -13.15 -9.66
C ASN A 55 -15.61 -11.68 -9.43
N LEU A 56 -14.88 -10.95 -8.59
CA LEU A 56 -15.23 -9.58 -8.28
C LEU A 56 -15.03 -8.68 -9.50
N LYS A 57 -16.02 -7.86 -9.84
CA LYS A 57 -16.00 -6.92 -10.98
C LYS A 57 -15.47 -5.56 -10.55
N ILE A 58 -14.28 -5.54 -9.95
CA ILE A 58 -13.61 -4.35 -9.43
C ILE A 58 -12.20 -4.22 -9.99
N LYS A 59 -11.66 -3.01 -9.94
CA LYS A 59 -10.23 -2.75 -10.15
C LYS A 59 -9.59 -2.48 -8.79
N LEU A 60 -8.52 -3.22 -8.46
CA LEU A 60 -7.69 -2.93 -7.30
C LEU A 60 -6.72 -1.81 -7.64
N GLY A 61 -6.77 -0.70 -6.90
CA GLY A 61 -5.76 0.34 -7.01
C GLY A 61 -4.39 -0.19 -6.56
N VAL A 62 -3.32 0.12 -7.30
CA VAL A 62 -1.95 -0.18 -6.87
C VAL A 62 -1.16 1.12 -6.86
N PHE A 63 -0.84 1.60 -5.68
CA PHE A 63 -0.02 2.77 -5.45
C PHE A 63 1.44 2.36 -5.28
N HIS A 64 2.28 2.75 -6.23
CA HIS A 64 3.72 2.50 -6.20
C HIS A 64 4.48 3.83 -6.27
N MET A 65 5.23 4.14 -5.22
CA MET A 65 6.17 5.25 -5.22
C MET A 65 7.49 4.79 -5.83
N ASP A 66 7.78 5.31 -6.99
CA ASP A 66 9.01 5.01 -7.71
C ASP A 66 10.10 6.00 -7.31
N TYR A 67 11.05 5.52 -6.50
CA TYR A 67 12.15 6.33 -5.98
C TYR A 67 13.33 6.47 -6.95
N GLU A 68 13.17 6.15 -8.25
CA GLU A 68 14.23 6.21 -9.27
C GLU A 68 15.36 5.21 -9.00
N ILE A 69 16.07 5.36 -7.87
CA ILE A 69 17.21 4.51 -7.47
C ILE A 69 16.68 3.27 -6.74
N GLN A 70 16.41 2.22 -7.50
CA GLN A 70 15.96 0.92 -6.98
C GLN A 70 16.75 -0.20 -7.65
N TYR A 71 16.88 -1.34 -6.99
CA TYR A 71 17.52 -2.52 -7.59
C TYR A 71 16.77 -2.96 -8.86
N LYS A 72 17.51 -3.27 -9.91
CA LYS A 72 16.94 -3.72 -11.19
C LYS A 72 15.96 -4.87 -11.00
N MET A 73 16.29 -5.87 -10.17
CA MET A 73 15.43 -7.00 -9.89
C MET A 73 14.08 -6.57 -9.29
N THR A 74 14.07 -5.55 -8.43
CA THR A 74 12.83 -5.00 -7.85
C THR A 74 11.99 -4.31 -8.92
N ILE A 75 12.64 -3.52 -9.79
CA ILE A 75 11.96 -2.83 -10.91
C ILE A 75 11.34 -3.84 -11.87
N ASP A 76 12.09 -4.87 -12.27
CA ASP A 76 11.64 -5.93 -13.17
C ASP A 76 10.46 -6.73 -12.54
N TYR A 77 10.55 -7.02 -11.24
CA TYR A 77 9.47 -7.68 -10.51
C TYR A 77 8.19 -6.84 -10.47
N ILE A 78 8.30 -5.56 -10.16
CA ILE A 78 7.16 -4.63 -10.15
C ILE A 78 6.53 -4.57 -11.53
N ALA A 79 7.33 -4.34 -12.58
CA ALA A 79 6.84 -4.27 -13.95
C ALA A 79 6.08 -5.52 -14.36
N ARG A 80 6.63 -6.70 -14.07
CA ARG A 80 6.00 -8.00 -14.35
C ARG A 80 4.67 -8.15 -13.60
N MET A 81 4.65 -7.92 -12.28
CA MET A 81 3.43 -8.07 -11.47
C MET A 81 2.30 -7.17 -11.95
N LEU A 82 2.62 -5.95 -12.35
CA LEU A 82 1.64 -4.98 -12.83
C LEU A 82 1.12 -5.35 -14.23
N GLU A 83 2.01 -5.78 -15.14
CA GLU A 83 1.63 -6.14 -16.51
C GLU A 83 0.81 -7.45 -16.56
N GLU A 84 1.23 -8.49 -15.84
CA GLU A 84 0.53 -9.78 -15.79
C GLU A 84 -0.90 -9.69 -15.21
N ASN A 85 -1.20 -8.62 -14.47
CA ASN A 85 -2.48 -8.44 -13.78
C ASN A 85 -3.21 -7.15 -14.17
N LYS A 86 -2.85 -6.51 -15.29
CA LYS A 86 -3.44 -5.24 -15.75
C LYS A 86 -4.96 -5.32 -16.00
N ASP A 87 -5.48 -6.52 -16.18
CA ASP A 87 -6.92 -6.79 -16.33
C ASP A 87 -7.73 -6.42 -15.08
N ILE A 88 -7.14 -6.54 -13.89
CA ILE A 88 -7.78 -6.27 -12.59
C ILE A 88 -7.12 -5.17 -11.78
N LEU A 89 -5.98 -4.63 -12.22
CA LEU A 89 -5.26 -3.57 -11.52
C LEU A 89 -5.52 -2.20 -12.15
N GLU A 90 -5.55 -1.18 -11.30
CA GLU A 90 -5.47 0.24 -11.67
C GLU A 90 -4.21 0.82 -11.05
N VAL A 91 -3.21 1.12 -11.88
CA VAL A 91 -1.86 1.43 -11.42
C VAL A 91 -1.65 2.94 -11.27
N TYR A 92 -1.18 3.35 -10.12
CA TYR A 92 -0.72 4.70 -9.80
C TYR A 92 0.79 4.64 -9.54
N ARG A 93 1.59 4.71 -10.62
CA ARG A 93 3.06 4.72 -10.54
C ARG A 93 3.56 6.15 -10.40
N VAL A 94 3.93 6.53 -9.19
CA VAL A 94 4.27 7.90 -8.83
C VAL A 94 5.75 8.16 -8.99
N CYS A 95 6.11 9.02 -9.95
CA CYS A 95 7.47 9.49 -10.23
C CYS A 95 7.54 11.00 -9.96
N VAL A 96 7.67 11.39 -8.71
CA VAL A 96 7.57 12.78 -8.24
C VAL A 96 8.77 13.15 -7.38
N PRO A 97 9.35 14.35 -7.54
CA PRO A 97 10.53 14.78 -6.78
C PRO A 97 10.19 15.25 -5.35
N PHE A 98 9.69 14.35 -4.51
CA PHE A 98 9.51 14.60 -3.08
C PHE A 98 10.82 14.44 -2.30
N ARG A 99 10.86 14.92 -1.07
CA ARG A 99 12.01 14.72 -0.17
C ARG A 99 12.02 13.29 0.37
N VAL A 100 13.16 12.63 0.23
CA VAL A 100 13.42 11.31 0.81
C VAL A 100 14.58 11.44 1.78
N ALA A 101 14.39 11.00 3.02
CA ALA A 101 15.45 11.04 4.02
C ALA A 101 16.66 10.21 3.57
N THR A 102 17.86 10.72 3.79
CA THR A 102 19.11 10.00 3.55
C THR A 102 19.87 9.79 4.84
N CYS A 103 20.48 8.63 4.98
CA CYS A 103 21.42 8.30 6.04
C CYS A 103 22.88 8.17 5.53
N THR A 104 23.11 8.45 4.25
CA THR A 104 24.43 8.27 3.61
C THR A 104 25.31 9.52 3.64
N SER A 105 24.75 10.66 4.05
CA SER A 105 25.46 11.94 4.13
C SER A 105 25.18 12.67 5.44
N MET A 106 26.21 13.17 6.07
CA MET A 106 26.09 14.06 7.23
C MET A 106 25.72 15.50 6.85
N TYR A 107 25.92 15.87 5.58
CA TYR A 107 25.70 17.24 5.07
C TYR A 107 24.39 17.42 4.36
N GLN A 108 23.79 16.32 3.88
CA GLN A 108 22.54 16.34 3.12
C GLN A 108 21.51 15.43 3.81
N SER A 109 20.47 16.03 4.39
CA SER A 109 19.45 15.31 5.14
C SER A 109 18.41 14.61 4.26
N PHE A 110 18.31 14.99 3.00
CA PHE A 110 17.37 14.41 2.03
C PHE A 110 17.92 14.47 0.60
N TRP A 111 17.34 13.66 -0.26
CA TRP A 111 17.49 13.73 -1.72
C TRP A 111 16.12 13.72 -2.39
N ARG A 112 16.06 13.96 -3.70
CA ARG A 112 14.82 13.90 -4.47
C ARG A 112 15.00 12.96 -5.67
N PRO A 113 14.17 11.92 -5.82
CA PRO A 113 14.07 11.18 -7.08
C PRO A 113 13.44 12.06 -8.15
N TRP A 114 13.70 11.77 -9.40
CA TRP A 114 13.07 12.40 -10.56
C TRP A 114 13.13 13.93 -10.57
N GLU A 115 14.22 14.50 -10.02
CA GLU A 115 14.41 15.95 -9.97
C GLU A 115 14.70 16.48 -11.38
N ASP A 116 13.81 17.32 -11.96
CA ASP A 116 13.90 17.79 -13.35
C ASP A 116 15.21 18.49 -13.66
N SER A 117 15.75 19.28 -12.72
CA SER A 117 17.02 19.96 -12.86
C SER A 117 18.23 19.03 -12.97
N LYS A 118 18.05 17.76 -12.67
CA LYS A 118 19.08 16.71 -12.69
C LYS A 118 18.72 15.56 -13.63
N LYS A 119 17.88 15.79 -14.62
CA LYS A 119 17.39 14.75 -15.54
C LYS A 119 18.52 13.99 -16.24
N GLU A 120 19.62 14.63 -16.54
CA GLU A 120 20.81 13.99 -17.14
C GLU A 120 21.54 13.03 -16.19
N LEU A 121 21.28 13.13 -14.88
CA LEU A 121 21.86 12.28 -13.84
C LEU A 121 20.92 11.15 -13.41
N TRP A 122 19.74 11.07 -13.98
CA TRP A 122 18.81 9.98 -13.62
C TRP A 122 19.42 8.62 -13.95
N VAL A 123 19.31 7.69 -13.01
CA VAL A 123 19.91 6.34 -13.17
C VAL A 123 19.22 5.50 -14.24
N ARG A 124 18.04 5.93 -14.68
CA ARG A 124 17.24 5.29 -15.74
C ARG A 124 16.21 6.25 -16.31
N PRO A 125 15.63 5.96 -17.49
CA PRO A 125 14.53 6.74 -18.01
C PRO A 125 13.29 6.60 -17.12
N MET A 126 12.47 7.65 -17.06
CA MET A 126 11.16 7.62 -16.40
C MET A 126 10.25 6.65 -17.16
N PRO A 127 9.48 5.81 -16.44
CA PRO A 127 8.51 4.90 -17.07
C PRO A 127 7.44 5.66 -17.87
N GLU A 128 7.01 5.10 -19.00
CA GLU A 128 5.98 5.72 -19.87
C GLU A 128 4.64 5.94 -19.16
N ASN A 129 4.28 5.06 -18.22
CA ASN A 129 3.05 5.14 -17.44
C ASN A 129 3.24 5.84 -16.08
N ALA A 130 4.28 6.68 -15.95
CA ALA A 130 4.53 7.44 -14.74
C ALA A 130 3.48 8.53 -14.54
N MET A 131 3.01 8.67 -13.31
CA MET A 131 2.31 9.84 -12.84
C MET A 131 3.33 10.83 -12.27
N THR A 132 3.27 12.05 -12.74
CA THR A 132 4.22 13.12 -12.43
C THR A 132 3.61 14.16 -11.49
N LYS A 133 4.36 15.19 -11.15
CA LYS A 133 3.89 16.26 -10.26
C LYS A 133 2.66 16.99 -10.80
N GLU A 134 2.47 17.02 -12.12
CA GLU A 134 1.34 17.67 -12.80
C GLU A 134 0.01 16.91 -12.54
N ASP A 135 0.07 15.63 -12.25
CA ASP A 135 -1.12 14.80 -11.96
C ASP A 135 -1.67 15.03 -10.55
N PHE A 136 -0.91 15.70 -9.68
CA PHE A 136 -1.25 15.84 -8.27
C PHE A 136 -1.41 17.31 -7.84
N PRO A 137 -2.63 17.87 -7.85
CA PRO A 137 -2.88 19.28 -7.49
C PRO A 137 -2.41 19.67 -6.08
N PHE A 138 -2.24 18.69 -5.21
CA PHE A 138 -1.77 18.87 -3.84
C PHE A 138 -0.24 18.88 -3.70
N TYR A 139 0.49 18.57 -4.79
CA TYR A 139 1.94 18.46 -4.74
C TYR A 139 2.63 19.78 -4.41
N ASN A 140 3.68 19.67 -3.61
CA ASN A 140 4.62 20.75 -3.31
C ASN A 140 6.04 20.19 -3.25
N ILE A 141 7.01 20.87 -3.85
CA ILE A 141 8.42 20.47 -3.91
C ILE A 141 9.08 20.29 -2.53
N GLN A 142 8.55 20.90 -1.48
CA GLN A 142 9.07 20.77 -0.12
C GLN A 142 8.51 19.55 0.63
N MET A 143 7.54 18.86 0.04
CA MET A 143 6.84 17.73 0.64
C MET A 143 7.77 16.53 0.84
N TRP A 144 7.62 15.85 1.97
CA TRP A 144 8.24 14.56 2.22
C TRP A 144 7.43 13.42 1.59
N ASP A 145 8.08 12.29 1.34
CA ASP A 145 7.46 11.09 0.78
C ASP A 145 6.26 10.60 1.61
N TYR A 146 6.36 10.59 2.94
CA TYR A 146 5.27 10.20 3.83
C TYR A 146 4.09 11.20 3.81
N GLU A 147 4.35 12.50 3.62
CA GLU A 147 3.31 13.52 3.46
C GLU A 147 2.57 13.32 2.13
N PHE A 148 3.33 12.99 1.07
CA PHE A 148 2.74 12.66 -0.22
C PHE A 148 1.80 11.46 -0.10
N GLN A 149 2.21 10.38 0.56
CA GLN A 149 1.37 9.19 0.78
C GLN A 149 0.04 9.54 1.49
N MET A 150 0.09 10.36 2.53
CA MET A 150 -1.13 10.79 3.26
C MET A 150 -2.06 11.60 2.37
N ARG A 151 -1.50 12.54 1.59
CA ARG A 151 -2.31 13.38 0.68
C ARG A 151 -2.83 12.60 -0.52
N PHE A 152 -2.08 11.62 -1.00
CA PHE A 152 -2.53 10.71 -2.05
C PHE A 152 -3.80 9.95 -1.64
N ALA A 153 -3.86 9.46 -0.41
CA ALA A 153 -5.06 8.78 0.10
C ALA A 153 -6.31 9.66 0.03
N SER A 154 -6.19 10.92 0.48
CA SER A 154 -7.29 11.89 0.44
C SER A 154 -7.65 12.30 -0.98
N TRP A 155 -6.65 12.52 -1.84
CA TRP A 155 -6.85 12.84 -3.24
C TRP A 155 -7.55 11.69 -3.99
N LEU A 156 -7.11 10.44 -3.77
CA LEU A 156 -7.72 9.28 -4.42
C LEU A 156 -9.16 9.07 -3.94
N HIS A 157 -9.42 9.26 -2.64
CA HIS A 157 -10.76 9.19 -2.07
C HIS A 157 -11.71 10.18 -2.77
N THR A 158 -11.30 11.43 -2.92
CA THR A 158 -12.08 12.46 -3.62
C THR A 158 -12.20 12.18 -5.11
N LYS A 159 -11.10 11.76 -5.77
CA LYS A 159 -11.08 11.45 -7.23
C LYS A 159 -12.03 10.32 -7.59
N LYS A 160 -12.20 9.35 -6.68
CA LYS A 160 -13.08 8.19 -6.87
C LYS A 160 -14.52 8.44 -6.40
N ASP A 161 -14.80 9.62 -5.84
CA ASP A 161 -16.08 9.92 -5.17
C ASP A 161 -16.48 8.80 -4.21
N ALA A 162 -15.50 8.31 -3.47
CA ALA A 162 -15.65 7.14 -2.64
C ALA A 162 -16.38 7.46 -1.33
N VAL A 163 -17.26 6.57 -0.90
CA VAL A 163 -17.86 6.65 0.44
C VAL A 163 -16.83 6.26 1.50
N ARG A 164 -16.05 5.20 1.22
CA ARG A 164 -14.98 4.73 2.11
C ARG A 164 -13.78 4.21 1.32
N THR A 165 -12.59 4.64 1.72
CA THR A 165 -11.34 4.23 1.10
C THR A 165 -10.51 3.40 2.06
N CYS A 166 -9.93 2.30 1.56
CA CYS A 166 -9.00 1.45 2.30
C CYS A 166 -7.67 1.32 1.56
N CYS A 167 -6.56 1.68 2.25
CA CYS A 167 -5.21 1.38 1.82
C CYS A 167 -4.74 0.06 2.44
N LEU A 168 -4.41 -0.91 1.61
CA LEU A 168 -3.81 -2.18 2.05
C LEU A 168 -2.29 -2.02 2.17
N ILE A 169 -1.75 -2.37 3.32
CA ILE A 169 -0.31 -2.25 3.60
C ILE A 169 0.24 -3.58 4.10
N GLY A 170 1.25 -4.09 3.40
CA GLY A 170 1.92 -5.35 3.71
C GLY A 170 2.92 -5.22 4.85
N ILE A 171 2.47 -4.94 6.08
CA ILE A 171 3.33 -4.93 7.26
C ILE A 171 3.05 -6.16 8.14
N ARG A 172 4.11 -6.63 8.81
CA ARG A 172 4.06 -7.69 9.82
C ARG A 172 4.58 -7.15 11.15
N THR A 173 3.86 -7.43 12.23
CA THR A 173 4.21 -6.91 13.56
C THR A 173 5.54 -7.44 14.09
N GLN A 174 6.01 -8.58 13.58
CA GLN A 174 7.27 -9.20 13.94
C GLN A 174 8.50 -8.42 13.43
N GLU A 175 8.35 -7.56 12.40
CA GLU A 175 9.50 -6.94 11.75
C GLU A 175 10.11 -5.78 12.53
N SER A 176 9.30 -5.03 13.29
CA SER A 176 9.79 -3.95 14.11
C SER A 176 8.79 -3.51 15.18
N PHE A 177 9.32 -2.90 16.24
CA PHE A 177 8.50 -2.31 17.31
C PHE A 177 7.54 -1.23 16.77
N ASN A 178 7.95 -0.44 15.79
CA ASN A 178 7.08 0.57 15.17
C ASN A 178 5.88 -0.06 14.44
N ARG A 179 6.10 -1.16 13.70
CA ARG A 179 5.02 -1.90 13.04
C ARG A 179 4.09 -2.56 14.05
N TRP A 180 4.64 -3.12 15.11
CA TRP A 180 3.84 -3.63 16.23
C TRP A 180 2.96 -2.54 16.84
N ARG A 181 3.52 -1.35 17.09
CA ARG A 181 2.77 -0.19 17.62
C ARG A 181 1.61 0.22 16.71
N CYS A 182 1.78 0.24 15.41
CA CYS A 182 0.71 0.58 14.45
C CYS A 182 -0.53 -0.29 14.61
N VAL A 183 -0.36 -1.54 15.01
CA VAL A 183 -1.46 -2.50 15.16
C VAL A 183 -1.99 -2.54 16.61
N TYR A 184 -1.10 -2.63 17.58
CA TYR A 184 -1.51 -2.92 18.96
C TYR A 184 -1.75 -1.70 19.84
N LEU A 185 -1.19 -0.53 19.51
CA LEU A 185 -1.39 0.69 20.27
C LEU A 185 -2.43 1.66 19.68
N ASN A 186 -3.12 1.27 18.61
CA ASN A 186 -4.23 2.05 18.08
C ASN A 186 -5.38 2.15 19.10
N ARG A 187 -5.90 3.36 19.26
CA ARG A 187 -7.08 3.60 20.11
C ARG A 187 -8.33 3.07 19.39
N LYS A 188 -9.31 2.58 20.16
CA LYS A 188 -10.52 1.94 19.60
C LYS A 188 -11.28 2.80 18.58
N TYR A 189 -11.28 4.14 18.74
CA TYR A 189 -11.94 5.06 17.80
C TYR A 189 -11.17 5.28 16.50
N GLN A 190 -9.91 4.81 16.44
CA GLN A 190 -9.06 4.85 15.26
C GLN A 190 -9.14 3.55 14.43
N MET A 191 -9.95 2.59 14.87
CA MET A 191 -10.12 1.31 14.20
C MET A 191 -11.45 1.27 13.47
N TYR A 192 -11.48 0.69 12.28
CA TYR A 192 -12.73 0.37 11.60
C TYR A 192 -13.42 -0.79 12.34
N HIS A 193 -14.64 -0.58 12.80
CA HIS A 193 -15.43 -1.57 13.57
C HIS A 193 -14.66 -2.32 14.68
N ARG A 194 -13.65 -1.66 15.29
CA ARG A 194 -12.75 -2.24 16.31
C ARG A 194 -11.80 -3.33 15.78
N TYR A 195 -11.64 -3.47 14.47
CA TYR A 195 -10.64 -4.36 13.91
C TYR A 195 -9.24 -3.79 14.12
N ARG A 196 -8.43 -4.45 14.96
CA ARG A 196 -7.06 -4.03 15.32
C ARG A 196 -6.12 -3.90 14.11
N TRP A 197 -6.40 -4.66 13.08
CA TRP A 197 -5.65 -4.64 11.83
C TRP A 197 -6.07 -3.49 10.88
N THR A 198 -6.76 -2.48 11.42
CA THR A 198 -7.12 -1.25 10.69
C THR A 198 -6.72 -0.02 11.48
N SER A 199 -6.44 1.08 10.79
CA SER A 199 -6.22 2.38 11.42
C SER A 199 -6.81 3.51 10.58
N LYS A 200 -7.54 4.42 11.22
CA LYS A 200 -8.11 5.61 10.58
C LYS A 200 -6.99 6.63 10.28
N VAL A 201 -6.93 7.10 9.03
CA VAL A 201 -5.95 8.09 8.58
C VAL A 201 -6.59 9.37 8.04
N GLY A 202 -7.88 9.36 7.80
CA GLY A 202 -8.68 10.51 7.33
C GLY A 202 -10.16 10.28 7.58
N ASN A 203 -11.01 11.21 7.13
CA ASN A 203 -12.45 11.01 7.16
C ASN A 203 -12.78 9.90 6.16
N ASP A 204 -13.35 8.80 6.67
CA ASP A 204 -13.71 7.61 5.90
C ASP A 204 -12.55 6.98 5.09
N ILE A 205 -11.29 7.27 5.52
CA ILE A 205 -10.08 6.70 4.96
C ILE A 205 -9.35 5.90 6.02
N PHE A 206 -9.01 4.65 5.68
CA PHE A 206 -8.40 3.71 6.61
C PHE A 206 -7.20 3.00 5.96
N ASN A 207 -6.19 2.68 6.77
CA ASN A 207 -5.20 1.68 6.44
C ASN A 207 -5.65 0.33 6.98
N ALA A 208 -5.34 -0.74 6.27
CA ALA A 208 -5.56 -2.11 6.72
C ALA A 208 -4.30 -2.97 6.54
N TYR A 209 -4.09 -3.87 7.48
CA TYR A 209 -2.91 -4.72 7.59
C TYR A 209 -3.29 -6.21 7.57
N PRO A 210 -3.73 -6.77 6.43
CA PRO A 210 -4.31 -8.11 6.36
C PRO A 210 -3.38 -9.24 6.80
N ILE A 211 -2.05 -9.04 6.68
CA ILE A 211 -1.01 -10.04 7.01
C ILE A 211 -0.20 -9.66 8.27
N TYR A 212 -0.74 -8.81 9.14
CA TYR A 212 0.00 -8.26 10.28
C TYR A 212 0.54 -9.32 11.26
N ASP A 213 -0.15 -10.42 11.38
CA ASP A 213 0.14 -11.54 12.30
C ASP A 213 0.98 -12.67 11.65
N TRP A 214 1.36 -12.53 10.38
CA TRP A 214 2.20 -13.51 9.70
C TRP A 214 3.63 -13.49 10.23
N LYS A 215 4.24 -14.66 10.31
CA LYS A 215 5.64 -14.86 10.67
C LYS A 215 6.47 -15.14 9.41
N THR A 216 7.79 -15.11 9.57
CA THR A 216 8.70 -15.44 8.46
C THR A 216 8.60 -16.87 7.99
N THR A 217 8.07 -17.74 8.85
CA THR A 217 7.90 -19.19 8.59
C THR A 217 6.54 -19.56 7.99
N ASP A 218 5.61 -18.61 7.92
CA ASP A 218 4.28 -18.80 7.35
C ASP A 218 4.29 -18.55 5.84
#